data_738d549507d10307ce4163918acd1d79
#
_entry.id   738d549507d10307ce4163918acd1d79
#
_cell.length_a   1.000
_cell.length_b   1.000
_cell.length_c   1.000
_cell.angle_alpha   90.00
_cell.angle_beta   90.00
_cell.angle_gamma   90.00
#
_symmetry.space_group_name_H-M   'P 1'
#
loop_
_entity.id
_entity.type
_entity.pdbx_description
1 polymer ?
#
loop_
_entity_poly.entity_id
_entity_poly.type
_entity_poly.pdbx_seq_one_letter_code
_entity_poly.pdbx_strand_id
1 'polypeptide(L)'
;MRRFPKLTVMVAALGLTFGLSGCGKGGSSSSQSSTATSTPAATAAPAKPVHVYPKGTPIKLAFVSNNVANYWNFAHAGVRAFEKKTGIQVTFREPAKGTVAEQNQIIEDLVTEGYNGIAISVIAPNDQIRTLDSAARSLNLICVDSDAPKSSRLMYIGTMNYNAGLLMGKEIVKLLPKGGQVAIFVGNLAARNAYRRLDGIEHVIKGHNITIVAKKEDNQDYARARSNAENVISAFPHLSLMCGLYSYNGALAASAVKAAGDKGKIKVIAFDQDPDTLQDIKTGLINATVVQNPFMEGYLSCKYLRNICANGMKAVPTPANVDTGVQIVDAKNLVVYEKKLAKMMASK
;
A
#
# COMPACT_ATOMS: atom_id res chain seq x y z
N MET A 1 -14.46 -7.29 -50.96
CA MET A 1 -15.29 -6.07 -51.07
C MET A 1 -16.62 -6.30 -50.37
N ARG A 2 -16.81 -5.80 -49.15
CA ARG A 2 -18.12 -5.69 -48.50
C ARG A 2 -18.17 -4.32 -47.80
N ARG A 3 -19.12 -3.49 -48.22
CA ARG A 3 -19.34 -2.10 -47.75
C ARG A 3 -20.15 -2.13 -46.47
N PHE A 4 -19.73 -1.31 -45.44
CA PHE A 4 -20.50 -1.00 -44.25
C PHE A 4 -21.29 0.31 -44.44
N PRO A 5 -22.51 0.42 -43.95
CA PRO A 5 -23.33 1.63 -44.05
C PRO A 5 -22.97 2.64 -42.95
N LYS A 6 -23.02 3.92 -43.28
CA LYS A 6 -22.84 5.07 -42.40
C LYS A 6 -24.10 5.30 -41.57
N LEU A 7 -23.99 5.40 -40.26
CA LEU A 7 -25.08 5.78 -39.36
C LEU A 7 -25.00 7.28 -39.10
N THR A 8 -26.06 8.01 -39.50
CA THR A 8 -26.23 9.45 -39.31
C THR A 8 -26.89 9.68 -37.94
N VAL A 9 -26.24 10.45 -37.07
CA VAL A 9 -26.79 10.86 -35.76
C VAL A 9 -27.50 12.24 -35.95
N MET A 10 -28.78 12.29 -35.66
CA MET A 10 -29.62 13.47 -35.70
C MET A 10 -29.57 14.14 -34.31
N VAL A 11 -29.17 15.41 -34.26
CA VAL A 11 -29.17 16.24 -33.04
C VAL A 11 -30.51 17.02 -33.02
N ALA A 12 -31.30 16.80 -31.97
CA ALA A 12 -32.49 17.59 -31.70
C ALA A 12 -32.17 18.66 -30.66
N ALA A 13 -32.31 19.92 -31.04
CA ALA A 13 -32.19 21.08 -30.17
C ALA A 13 -33.60 21.40 -29.60
N LEU A 14 -33.71 21.44 -28.27
CA LEU A 14 -34.87 21.96 -27.56
C LEU A 14 -34.53 23.35 -27.01
N GLY A 15 -35.18 24.38 -27.52
CA GLY A 15 -35.13 25.74 -27.00
C GLY A 15 -36.09 25.90 -25.80
N LEU A 16 -35.63 26.60 -24.76
CA LEU A 16 -36.50 27.12 -23.68
C LEU A 16 -36.47 28.64 -23.70
N THR A 17 -37.62 29.21 -23.84
CA THR A 17 -37.93 30.64 -23.87
C THR A 17 -37.95 31.26 -22.48
N PHE A 18 -37.35 32.46 -22.37
CA PHE A 18 -37.43 33.34 -21.20
C PHE A 18 -38.76 34.08 -21.19
N GLY A 19 -39.43 34.12 -20.04
CA GLY A 19 -40.54 35.01 -19.74
C GLY A 19 -40.15 36.01 -18.64
N LEU A 20 -40.09 37.31 -19.01
CA LEU A 20 -39.99 38.45 -18.09
C LEU A 20 -41.42 39.01 -17.87
N SER A 21 -41.78 39.28 -16.62
CA SER A 21 -42.76 40.29 -16.14
C SER A 21 -42.78 40.25 -14.62
N GLY A 22 -42.80 41.27 -13.82
CA GLY A 22 -43.04 42.69 -13.98
C GLY A 22 -42.99 43.31 -12.60
N CYS A 23 -42.74 44.63 -12.54
CA CYS A 23 -42.63 45.50 -11.39
C CYS A 23 -43.82 45.54 -10.43
N GLY A 24 -43.59 45.66 -9.13
CA GLY A 24 -44.54 46.12 -8.12
C GLY A 24 -43.79 46.82 -6.98
N LYS A 25 -43.91 48.19 -6.87
CA LYS A 25 -43.46 49.01 -5.77
C LYS A 25 -44.41 48.92 -4.58
N GLY A 26 -43.88 48.86 -3.36
CA GLY A 26 -44.64 49.08 -2.13
C GLY A 26 -43.71 49.06 -0.94
N GLY A 27 -43.55 50.24 -0.30
CA GLY A 27 -42.61 50.53 0.76
C GLY A 27 -43.08 50.13 2.17
N SER A 28 -42.18 50.25 3.06
CA SER A 28 -42.27 50.63 4.50
C SER A 28 -41.81 49.59 5.54
N SER A 29 -40.86 50.11 6.28
CA SER A 29 -40.55 49.93 7.71
C SER A 29 -39.90 48.65 8.23
N SER A 30 -38.66 48.80 8.46
CA SER A 30 -37.81 48.43 9.62
C SER A 30 -38.39 47.51 10.70
N SER A 31 -37.80 46.35 10.81
CA SER A 31 -37.37 45.78 12.10
C SER A 31 -36.16 44.85 11.86
N GLN A 32 -34.99 45.27 12.34
CA GLN A 32 -33.80 44.43 12.37
C GLN A 32 -34.06 43.31 13.37
N SER A 33 -34.28 42.12 12.86
CA SER A 33 -34.16 40.88 13.61
C SER A 33 -32.79 40.29 13.26
N SER A 34 -31.87 40.33 14.18
CA SER A 34 -30.58 39.67 14.09
C SER A 34 -30.78 38.16 14.14
N THR A 35 -30.94 37.55 12.96
CA THR A 35 -30.85 36.10 12.83
C THR A 35 -29.39 35.70 13.00
N ALA A 36 -29.06 35.18 14.19
CA ALA A 36 -27.83 34.47 14.40
C ALA A 36 -27.80 33.27 13.46
N THR A 37 -26.94 33.36 12.44
CA THR A 37 -26.65 32.25 11.53
C THR A 37 -25.95 31.16 12.36
N SER A 38 -26.74 30.16 12.79
CA SER A 38 -26.21 28.96 13.39
C SER A 38 -25.42 28.22 12.29
N THR A 39 -24.09 28.29 12.36
CA THR A 39 -23.20 27.44 11.60
C THR A 39 -23.63 25.98 11.84
N PRO A 40 -23.91 25.17 10.79
CA PRO A 40 -24.24 23.77 11.00
C PRO A 40 -23.05 23.10 11.72
N ALA A 41 -23.32 22.54 12.90
CA ALA A 41 -22.34 21.73 13.60
C ALA A 41 -21.86 20.64 12.62
N ALA A 42 -20.56 20.58 12.36
CA ALA A 42 -19.98 19.54 11.55
C ALA A 42 -20.42 18.20 12.14
N THR A 43 -21.23 17.45 11.38
CA THR A 43 -21.71 16.12 11.77
C THR A 43 -20.47 15.26 12.00
N ALA A 44 -20.19 14.88 13.24
CA ALA A 44 -19.08 14.01 13.57
C ALA A 44 -19.21 12.72 12.73
N ALA A 45 -18.14 12.32 12.06
CA ALA A 45 -18.13 11.07 11.32
C ALA A 45 -18.58 9.93 12.26
N PRO A 46 -19.39 8.97 11.78
CA PRO A 46 -19.89 7.89 12.63
C PRO A 46 -18.71 7.16 13.28
N ALA A 47 -18.84 6.89 14.59
CA ALA A 47 -17.82 6.20 15.35
C ALA A 47 -17.54 4.83 14.72
N LYS A 48 -16.26 4.49 14.53
CA LYS A 48 -15.86 3.18 14.00
C LYS A 48 -16.24 2.09 15.00
N PRO A 49 -16.83 0.96 14.53
CA PRO A 49 -17.17 -0.14 15.41
C PRO A 49 -15.90 -0.71 16.06
N VAL A 50 -15.98 -0.93 17.39
CA VAL A 50 -14.91 -1.56 18.17
C VAL A 50 -15.53 -2.58 19.13
N HIS A 51 -14.90 -3.76 19.22
CA HIS A 51 -15.39 -4.88 20.00
C HIS A 51 -14.46 -5.12 21.19
N VAL A 52 -15.03 -5.05 22.40
CA VAL A 52 -14.32 -5.32 23.66
C VAL A 52 -14.85 -6.64 24.24
N TYR A 53 -13.95 -7.51 24.66
CA TYR A 53 -14.27 -8.81 25.19
C TYR A 53 -13.94 -8.90 26.68
N PRO A 54 -14.75 -9.61 27.49
CA PRO A 54 -14.48 -9.79 28.90
C PRO A 54 -13.09 -10.40 29.17
N LYS A 55 -12.48 -10.04 30.30
CA LYS A 55 -11.21 -10.64 30.73
C LYS A 55 -11.34 -12.16 30.85
N GLY A 56 -10.41 -12.90 30.25
CA GLY A 56 -10.42 -14.37 30.22
C GLY A 56 -11.15 -14.99 29.01
N THR A 57 -11.80 -14.19 28.16
CA THR A 57 -12.35 -14.69 26.90
C THR A 57 -11.20 -15.17 26.00
N PRO A 58 -11.26 -16.41 25.47
CA PRO A 58 -10.31 -16.84 24.43
C PRO A 58 -10.40 -15.95 23.21
N ILE A 59 -9.27 -15.34 22.80
CA ILE A 59 -9.22 -14.43 21.67
C ILE A 59 -8.64 -15.14 20.46
N LYS A 60 -9.39 -15.14 19.34
CA LYS A 60 -8.97 -15.63 18.04
C LYS A 60 -8.53 -14.46 17.17
N LEU A 61 -7.29 -14.44 16.74
CA LEU A 61 -6.71 -13.39 15.87
C LEU A 61 -6.28 -13.99 14.54
N ALA A 62 -6.36 -13.19 13.47
CA ALA A 62 -5.81 -13.55 12.18
C ALA A 62 -4.93 -12.42 11.62
N PHE A 63 -3.91 -12.82 10.85
CA PHE A 63 -3.11 -11.97 10.00
C PHE A 63 -3.32 -12.40 8.54
N VAL A 64 -3.70 -11.46 7.67
CA VAL A 64 -4.02 -11.72 6.26
C VAL A 64 -3.09 -10.90 5.38
N SER A 65 -2.25 -11.57 4.60
CA SER A 65 -1.38 -10.93 3.61
C SER A 65 -2.14 -10.52 2.34
N ASN A 66 -1.47 -9.85 1.42
CA ASN A 66 -2.05 -9.50 0.12
C ASN A 66 -1.62 -10.47 -1.02
N ASN A 67 -0.66 -11.37 -0.76
CA ASN A 67 -0.17 -12.37 -1.70
C ASN A 67 0.72 -13.40 -0.97
N VAL A 68 1.31 -14.32 -1.72
CA VAL A 68 2.40 -15.20 -1.27
C VAL A 68 3.74 -14.59 -1.73
N ALA A 69 4.59 -14.16 -0.78
CA ALA A 69 5.91 -13.61 -1.05
C ALA A 69 6.86 -13.81 0.14
N ASN A 70 8.19 -13.81 -0.11
CA ASN A 70 9.20 -13.91 0.94
C ASN A 70 9.07 -12.82 2.01
N TYR A 71 8.56 -11.64 1.65
CA TYR A 71 8.23 -10.56 2.56
C TYR A 71 7.38 -11.03 3.76
N TRP A 72 6.38 -11.86 3.50
CA TRP A 72 5.43 -12.34 4.51
C TRP A 72 6.04 -13.37 5.45
N ASN A 73 7.14 -14.05 5.07
CA ASN A 73 7.89 -14.92 5.98
C ASN A 73 8.46 -14.14 7.19
N PHE A 74 8.88 -12.88 6.97
CA PHE A 74 9.35 -12.01 8.05
C PHE A 74 8.20 -11.54 8.95
N ALA A 75 7.04 -11.18 8.37
CA ALA A 75 5.86 -10.83 9.13
C ALA A 75 5.36 -12.03 9.96
N HIS A 76 5.33 -13.22 9.37
CA HIS A 76 4.96 -14.44 10.07
C HIS A 76 5.93 -14.77 11.23
N ALA A 77 7.23 -14.51 11.08
CA ALA A 77 8.17 -14.62 12.19
C ALA A 77 7.82 -13.67 13.36
N GLY A 78 7.38 -12.46 13.05
CA GLY A 78 6.87 -11.49 14.04
C GLY A 78 5.59 -11.99 14.75
N VAL A 79 4.67 -12.58 13.98
CA VAL A 79 3.45 -13.23 14.53
C VAL A 79 3.84 -14.36 15.49
N ARG A 80 4.74 -15.27 15.09
CA ARG A 80 5.22 -16.36 15.95
C ARG A 80 5.90 -15.86 17.23
N ALA A 81 6.66 -14.78 17.14
CA ALA A 81 7.27 -14.16 18.32
C ALA A 81 6.20 -13.63 19.30
N PHE A 82 5.07 -13.11 18.80
CA PHE A 82 3.94 -12.72 19.61
C PHE A 82 3.26 -13.96 20.25
N GLU A 83 3.01 -15.01 19.48
CA GLU A 83 2.43 -16.26 19.95
C GLU A 83 3.24 -16.88 21.10
N LYS A 84 4.57 -17.00 20.88
CA LYS A 84 5.52 -17.51 21.88
C LYS A 84 5.48 -16.72 23.20
N LYS A 85 5.36 -15.38 23.08
CA LYS A 85 5.34 -14.48 24.25
C LYS A 85 4.02 -14.50 25.01
N THR A 86 2.90 -14.75 24.34
CA THR A 86 1.56 -14.53 24.91
C THR A 86 0.73 -15.80 25.07
N GLY A 87 1.09 -16.87 24.37
CA GLY A 87 0.28 -18.10 24.26
C GLY A 87 -0.94 -17.96 23.33
N ILE A 88 -1.21 -16.78 22.79
CA ILE A 88 -2.35 -16.54 21.88
C ILE A 88 -1.97 -17.01 20.48
N GLN A 89 -2.71 -17.98 19.93
CA GLN A 89 -2.52 -18.45 18.56
C GLN A 89 -3.10 -17.45 17.56
N VAL A 90 -2.40 -17.27 16.44
CA VAL A 90 -2.79 -16.35 15.37
C VAL A 90 -2.82 -17.09 14.04
N THR A 91 -3.97 -17.12 13.39
CA THR A 91 -4.08 -17.70 12.06
C THR A 91 -3.45 -16.82 11.02
N PHE A 92 -2.46 -17.33 10.29
CA PHE A 92 -1.84 -16.62 9.16
C PHE A 92 -2.45 -17.11 7.85
N ARG A 93 -3.01 -16.19 7.04
CA ARG A 93 -3.67 -16.48 5.75
C ARG A 93 -3.02 -15.69 4.64
N GLU A 94 -2.75 -16.35 3.52
CA GLU A 94 -2.16 -15.76 2.32
C GLU A 94 -3.04 -16.12 1.11
N PRO A 95 -3.56 -15.12 0.37
CA PRO A 95 -4.29 -15.39 -0.86
C PRO A 95 -3.31 -15.90 -1.92
N ALA A 96 -3.47 -17.17 -2.33
CA ALA A 96 -2.54 -17.88 -3.20
C ALA A 96 -2.42 -17.24 -4.60
N LYS A 97 -3.51 -16.65 -5.09
CA LYS A 97 -3.58 -15.95 -6.38
C LYS A 97 -3.39 -14.43 -6.24
N GLY A 98 -3.32 -13.90 -5.02
CA GLY A 98 -3.20 -12.46 -4.78
C GLY A 98 -4.37 -11.62 -5.34
N THR A 99 -5.58 -12.19 -5.44
CA THR A 99 -6.75 -11.52 -6.00
C THR A 99 -7.65 -10.93 -4.92
N VAL A 100 -8.34 -9.83 -5.25
CA VAL A 100 -9.35 -9.20 -4.37
C VAL A 100 -10.44 -10.18 -3.99
N ALA A 101 -10.93 -10.98 -4.93
CA ALA A 101 -11.99 -11.96 -4.68
C ALA A 101 -11.58 -13.01 -3.64
N GLU A 102 -10.37 -13.57 -3.77
CA GLU A 102 -9.84 -14.54 -2.83
C GLU A 102 -9.61 -13.91 -1.44
N GLN A 103 -9.05 -12.71 -1.38
CA GLN A 103 -8.85 -12.02 -0.10
C GLN A 103 -10.18 -11.68 0.58
N ASN A 104 -11.21 -11.27 -0.19
CA ASN A 104 -12.54 -11.04 0.34
C ASN A 104 -13.15 -12.33 0.92
N GLN A 105 -12.99 -13.47 0.23
CA GLN A 105 -13.46 -14.76 0.74
C GLN A 105 -12.77 -15.12 2.08
N ILE A 106 -11.45 -14.92 2.16
CA ILE A 106 -10.70 -15.13 3.43
C ILE A 106 -11.26 -14.27 4.57
N ILE A 107 -11.60 -13.00 4.30
CA ILE A 107 -12.18 -12.11 5.30
C ILE A 107 -13.55 -12.64 5.77
N GLU A 108 -14.40 -13.03 4.83
CA GLU A 108 -15.76 -13.55 5.11
C GLU A 108 -15.71 -14.86 5.89
N ASP A 109 -14.79 -15.77 5.56
CA ASP A 109 -14.56 -17.01 6.30
C ASP A 109 -14.14 -16.73 7.75
N LEU A 110 -13.18 -15.80 7.96
CA LEU A 110 -12.72 -15.42 9.30
C LEU A 110 -13.84 -14.79 10.15
N VAL A 111 -14.73 -14.00 9.55
CA VAL A 111 -15.94 -13.48 10.24
C VAL A 111 -16.86 -14.63 10.63
N THR A 112 -17.13 -15.56 9.72
CA THR A 112 -18.01 -16.72 9.96
C THR A 112 -17.45 -17.66 11.01
N GLU A 113 -16.12 -17.85 11.04
CA GLU A 113 -15.41 -18.65 12.04
C GLU A 113 -15.33 -17.98 13.42
N GLY A 114 -15.84 -16.75 13.57
CA GLY A 114 -15.95 -16.05 14.85
C GLY A 114 -14.62 -15.51 15.37
N TYR A 115 -13.76 -15.01 14.47
CA TYR A 115 -12.53 -14.31 14.88
C TYR A 115 -12.86 -13.00 15.59
N ASN A 116 -12.00 -12.62 16.55
CA ASN A 116 -12.18 -11.38 17.33
C ASN A 116 -11.43 -10.19 16.70
N GLY A 117 -10.41 -10.46 15.89
CA GLY A 117 -9.65 -9.42 15.22
C GLY A 117 -8.85 -9.92 14.04
N ILE A 118 -8.77 -9.06 13.02
CA ILE A 118 -8.02 -9.28 11.77
C ILE A 118 -7.06 -8.12 11.54
N ALA A 119 -5.78 -8.44 11.29
CA ALA A 119 -4.82 -7.54 10.67
C ALA A 119 -4.69 -7.89 9.19
N ILE A 120 -4.87 -6.94 8.29
CA ILE A 120 -4.91 -7.20 6.85
C ILE A 120 -4.10 -6.21 6.03
N SER A 121 -3.30 -6.72 5.09
CA SER A 121 -2.69 -5.92 4.02
C SER A 121 -3.63 -5.91 2.81
N VAL A 122 -4.27 -4.77 2.55
CA VAL A 122 -5.39 -4.68 1.60
C VAL A 122 -4.88 -4.59 0.16
N ILE A 123 -5.38 -5.46 -0.74
CA ILE A 123 -4.96 -5.51 -2.15
C ILE A 123 -5.44 -4.28 -2.93
N ALA A 124 -6.75 -3.98 -2.88
CA ALA A 124 -7.36 -2.86 -3.60
C ALA A 124 -8.30 -2.07 -2.66
N PRO A 125 -7.78 -1.06 -1.96
CA PRO A 125 -8.50 -0.39 -0.86
C PRO A 125 -9.85 0.19 -1.24
N ASN A 126 -10.00 0.73 -2.46
CA ASN A 126 -11.26 1.32 -2.88
C ASN A 126 -12.33 0.27 -3.23
N ASP A 127 -11.91 -0.89 -3.74
CA ASP A 127 -12.82 -1.96 -4.17
C ASP A 127 -13.29 -2.81 -2.98
N GLN A 128 -12.48 -2.86 -1.91
CA GLN A 128 -12.73 -3.71 -0.73
C GLN A 128 -13.42 -3.00 0.43
N ILE A 129 -13.75 -1.70 0.33
CA ILE A 129 -14.36 -0.93 1.43
C ILE A 129 -15.59 -1.66 1.98
N ARG A 130 -16.49 -2.14 1.11
CA ARG A 130 -17.73 -2.81 1.53
C ARG A 130 -17.45 -4.07 2.36
N THR A 131 -16.54 -4.92 1.93
CA THR A 131 -16.16 -6.16 2.64
C THR A 131 -15.48 -5.83 3.97
N LEU A 132 -14.54 -4.86 3.98
CA LEU A 132 -13.84 -4.42 5.19
C LEU A 132 -14.81 -3.81 6.21
N ASP A 133 -15.75 -2.97 5.77
CA ASP A 133 -16.77 -2.36 6.64
C ASP A 133 -17.75 -3.41 7.18
N SER A 134 -18.07 -4.43 6.38
CA SER A 134 -18.90 -5.55 6.82
C SER A 134 -18.18 -6.34 7.91
N ALA A 135 -16.92 -6.70 7.71
CA ALA A 135 -16.10 -7.41 8.69
C ALA A 135 -15.94 -6.60 9.99
N ALA A 136 -15.71 -5.30 9.89
CA ALA A 136 -15.56 -4.41 11.05
C ALA A 136 -16.81 -4.34 11.95
N ARG A 137 -18.00 -4.67 11.44
CA ARG A 137 -19.21 -4.80 12.26
C ARG A 137 -19.22 -6.01 13.18
N SER A 138 -18.39 -7.01 12.91
CA SER A 138 -18.34 -8.29 13.65
C SER A 138 -17.06 -8.51 14.44
N LEU A 139 -15.96 -7.86 14.05
CA LEU A 139 -14.63 -8.04 14.64
C LEU A 139 -13.80 -6.75 14.60
N ASN A 140 -12.70 -6.71 15.36
CA ASN A 140 -11.74 -5.61 15.30
C ASN A 140 -10.87 -5.70 14.04
N LEU A 141 -10.96 -4.70 13.16
CA LEU A 141 -10.22 -4.65 11.90
C LEU A 141 -9.11 -3.60 11.98
N ILE A 142 -7.88 -4.01 11.69
CA ILE A 142 -6.75 -3.10 11.48
C ILE A 142 -6.09 -3.37 10.14
N CYS A 143 -5.50 -2.35 9.52
CA CYS A 143 -4.69 -2.51 8.32
C CYS A 143 -3.20 -2.59 8.66
N VAL A 144 -2.45 -3.37 7.88
CA VAL A 144 -1.00 -3.52 7.96
C VAL A 144 -0.40 -3.43 6.56
N ASP A 145 0.83 -2.92 6.41
CA ASP A 145 1.56 -2.76 5.14
C ASP A 145 0.80 -1.93 4.07
N SER A 146 -0.33 -2.41 3.57
CA SER A 146 -1.22 -1.69 2.65
C SER A 146 -2.52 -1.28 3.33
N ASP A 147 -2.79 0.02 3.34
CA ASP A 147 -3.85 0.66 4.13
C ASP A 147 -5.13 0.93 3.34
N ALA A 148 -6.28 0.87 4.02
CA ALA A 148 -7.60 1.26 3.51
C ALA A 148 -8.24 2.35 4.41
N PRO A 149 -7.76 3.60 4.39
CA PRO A 149 -8.16 4.63 5.36
C PRO A 149 -9.61 5.09 5.24
N LYS A 150 -10.27 4.83 4.11
CA LYS A 150 -11.70 5.13 3.91
C LYS A 150 -12.62 4.05 4.49
N SER A 151 -12.08 2.89 4.87
CA SER A 151 -12.82 1.82 5.53
C SER A 151 -12.96 2.07 7.03
N SER A 152 -13.78 1.24 7.67
CA SER A 152 -13.98 1.24 9.13
C SER A 152 -12.81 0.64 9.93
N ARG A 153 -11.63 0.47 9.32
CA ARG A 153 -10.44 0.01 10.04
C ARG A 153 -10.12 0.91 11.24
N LEU A 154 -9.72 0.31 12.36
CA LEU A 154 -9.44 1.06 13.58
C LEU A 154 -8.12 1.81 13.51
N MET A 155 -7.06 1.17 12.96
CA MET A 155 -5.73 1.77 12.82
C MET A 155 -4.94 1.14 11.67
N TYR A 156 -3.78 1.74 11.36
CA TYR A 156 -2.79 1.24 10.42
C TYR A 156 -1.47 0.98 11.13
N ILE A 157 -0.79 -0.11 10.76
CA ILE A 157 0.57 -0.44 11.21
C ILE A 157 1.41 -0.74 9.97
N GLY A 158 2.53 -0.06 9.82
CA GLY A 158 3.40 -0.27 8.66
C GLY A 158 4.23 0.94 8.32
N THR A 159 4.92 0.87 7.21
CA THR A 159 5.75 1.96 6.69
C THR A 159 4.90 3.16 6.27
N MET A 160 5.37 4.38 6.58
CA MET A 160 4.83 5.60 5.97
C MET A 160 5.26 5.65 4.49
N ASN A 161 4.46 5.01 3.62
CA ASN A 161 4.84 4.71 2.24
C ASN A 161 5.22 5.93 1.38
N TYR A 162 4.62 7.10 1.64
CA TYR A 162 5.04 8.33 0.99
C TYR A 162 6.49 8.70 1.36
N ASN A 163 6.84 8.59 2.65
CA ASN A 163 8.20 8.86 3.13
C ASN A 163 9.21 7.84 2.57
N ALA A 164 8.81 6.58 2.44
CA ALA A 164 9.61 5.56 1.77
C ALA A 164 9.86 5.91 0.31
N GLY A 165 8.84 6.42 -0.39
CA GLY A 165 8.96 6.95 -1.75
C GLY A 165 9.89 8.17 -1.84
N LEU A 166 9.81 9.11 -0.87
CA LEU A 166 10.76 10.23 -0.78
C LEU A 166 12.20 9.74 -0.62
N LEU A 167 12.40 8.72 0.22
CA LEU A 167 13.73 8.14 0.45
C LEU A 167 14.27 7.49 -0.82
N MET A 168 13.45 6.68 -1.51
CA MET A 168 13.80 6.06 -2.79
C MET A 168 14.07 7.11 -3.88
N GLY A 169 13.25 8.15 -3.98
CA GLY A 169 13.45 9.25 -4.92
C GLY A 169 14.80 9.96 -4.72
N LYS A 170 15.20 10.20 -3.48
CA LYS A 170 16.53 10.76 -3.15
C LYS A 170 17.67 9.85 -3.60
N GLU A 171 17.51 8.54 -3.45
CA GLU A 171 18.52 7.60 -3.91
C GLU A 171 18.56 7.54 -5.45
N ILE A 172 17.42 7.63 -6.14
CA ILE A 172 17.36 7.75 -7.61
C ILE A 172 18.13 9.00 -8.09
N VAL A 173 17.88 10.17 -7.49
CA VAL A 173 18.60 11.42 -7.83
C VAL A 173 20.10 11.27 -7.59
N LYS A 174 20.51 10.65 -6.49
CA LYS A 174 21.93 10.38 -6.19
C LYS A 174 22.59 9.45 -7.21
N LEU A 175 21.88 8.44 -7.70
CA LEU A 175 22.34 7.50 -8.72
C LEU A 175 22.36 8.13 -10.13
N LEU A 176 21.49 9.11 -10.40
CA LEU A 176 21.34 9.80 -11.66
C LEU A 176 21.58 11.33 -11.55
N PRO A 177 22.78 11.78 -11.16
CA PRO A 177 23.04 13.21 -10.89
C PRO A 177 22.93 14.10 -12.15
N LYS A 178 22.98 13.53 -13.34
CA LYS A 178 22.79 14.23 -14.64
C LYS A 178 21.38 14.06 -15.21
N GLY A 179 20.49 13.38 -14.46
CA GLY A 179 19.18 12.98 -14.97
C GLY A 179 19.20 11.66 -15.72
N GLY A 180 18.09 11.29 -16.32
CA GLY A 180 17.95 10.06 -17.10
C GLY A 180 16.55 9.48 -17.12
N GLN A 181 16.40 8.35 -17.81
CA GLN A 181 15.14 7.63 -17.95
C GLN A 181 15.02 6.56 -16.87
N VAL A 182 13.87 6.53 -16.20
CA VAL A 182 13.56 5.58 -15.11
C VAL A 182 12.34 4.75 -15.46
N ALA A 183 12.38 3.44 -15.22
CA ALA A 183 11.23 2.57 -15.32
C ALA A 183 10.85 2.06 -13.92
N ILE A 184 9.55 2.05 -13.63
CA ILE A 184 8.96 1.61 -12.35
C ILE A 184 8.28 0.26 -12.55
N PHE A 185 8.52 -0.68 -11.62
CA PHE A 185 7.93 -2.02 -11.61
C PHE A 185 7.22 -2.26 -10.28
N VAL A 186 6.02 -2.81 -10.33
CA VAL A 186 5.17 -2.99 -9.16
C VAL A 186 4.14 -4.08 -9.38
N GLY A 187 3.70 -4.73 -8.30
CA GLY A 187 2.64 -5.74 -8.36
C GLY A 187 1.29 -5.16 -8.74
N ASN A 188 0.85 -4.13 -8.02
CA ASN A 188 -0.46 -3.50 -8.22
C ASN A 188 -0.43 -2.03 -7.79
N LEU A 189 -0.68 -1.10 -8.72
CA LEU A 189 -0.75 0.34 -8.45
C LEU A 189 -2.02 0.77 -7.71
N ALA A 190 -3.07 -0.06 -7.69
CA ALA A 190 -4.27 0.22 -6.89
C ALA A 190 -4.01 0.05 -5.38
N ALA A 191 -3.00 -0.71 -4.98
CA ALA A 191 -2.59 -0.87 -3.60
C ALA A 191 -2.04 0.46 -3.03
N ARG A 192 -2.47 0.81 -1.80
CA ARG A 192 -2.11 2.10 -1.20
C ARG A 192 -0.60 2.26 -1.00
N ASN A 193 0.09 1.21 -0.58
CA ASN A 193 1.55 1.25 -0.43
C ASN A 193 2.24 1.59 -1.76
N ALA A 194 1.83 0.96 -2.86
CA ALA A 194 2.41 1.14 -4.18
C ALA A 194 2.28 2.58 -4.70
N TYR A 195 1.06 3.12 -4.81
CA TYR A 195 0.90 4.46 -5.34
C TYR A 195 1.49 5.54 -4.42
N ARG A 196 1.46 5.36 -3.08
CA ARG A 196 2.10 6.31 -2.17
C ARG A 196 3.62 6.31 -2.27
N ARG A 197 4.27 5.15 -2.52
CA ARG A 197 5.71 5.10 -2.84
C ARG A 197 5.99 5.84 -4.13
N LEU A 198 5.19 5.60 -5.17
CA LEU A 198 5.32 6.31 -6.46
C LEU A 198 5.13 7.82 -6.32
N ASP A 199 4.10 8.29 -5.59
CA ASP A 199 3.89 9.72 -5.30
C ASP A 199 5.14 10.35 -4.66
N GLY A 200 5.76 9.68 -3.70
CA GLY A 200 6.98 10.15 -3.03
C GLY A 200 8.18 10.23 -3.98
N ILE A 201 8.35 9.24 -4.85
CA ILE A 201 9.40 9.24 -5.89
C ILE A 201 9.19 10.42 -6.84
N GLU A 202 7.99 10.55 -7.42
CA GLU A 202 7.63 11.60 -8.36
C GLU A 202 7.82 13.00 -7.77
N HIS A 203 7.51 13.15 -6.47
CA HIS A 203 7.75 14.42 -5.77
C HIS A 203 9.24 14.80 -5.76
N VAL A 204 10.13 13.86 -5.47
CA VAL A 204 11.57 14.11 -5.32
C VAL A 204 12.24 14.31 -6.67
N ILE A 205 11.93 13.48 -7.68
CA ILE A 205 12.61 13.56 -8.99
C ILE A 205 12.18 14.77 -9.82
N LYS A 206 11.10 15.44 -9.41
CA LYS A 206 10.63 16.67 -10.08
C LYS A 206 11.73 17.72 -10.05
N GLY A 207 12.11 18.22 -11.25
CA GLY A 207 13.14 19.24 -11.42
C GLY A 207 14.58 18.69 -11.53
N HIS A 208 14.79 17.37 -11.51
CA HIS A 208 16.12 16.75 -11.61
C HIS A 208 16.46 16.18 -12.99
N ASN A 209 15.76 16.60 -14.06
CA ASN A 209 15.94 16.04 -15.41
C ASN A 209 15.79 14.51 -15.47
N ILE A 210 14.94 13.95 -14.60
CA ILE A 210 14.63 12.52 -14.52
C ILE A 210 13.21 12.32 -15.02
N THR A 211 13.03 11.38 -15.98
CA THR A 211 11.73 11.08 -16.57
C THR A 211 11.35 9.62 -16.32
N ILE A 212 10.15 9.38 -15.79
CA ILE A 212 9.59 8.04 -15.71
C ILE A 212 9.02 7.69 -17.07
N VAL A 213 9.70 6.78 -17.80
CA VAL A 213 9.33 6.37 -19.17
C VAL A 213 8.40 5.17 -19.20
N ALA A 214 8.35 4.39 -18.11
CA ALA A 214 7.45 3.25 -18.01
C ALA A 214 7.02 3.02 -16.55
N LYS A 215 5.76 2.61 -16.37
CA LYS A 215 5.20 2.06 -15.13
C LYS A 215 4.58 0.72 -15.49
N LYS A 216 5.10 -0.38 -14.94
CA LYS A 216 4.73 -1.75 -15.31
C LYS A 216 4.16 -2.48 -14.12
N GLU A 217 2.89 -2.89 -14.24
CA GLU A 217 2.22 -3.77 -13.28
C GLU A 217 2.35 -5.22 -13.72
N ASP A 218 2.60 -6.10 -12.78
CA ASP A 218 2.70 -7.53 -13.03
C ASP A 218 1.57 -8.35 -12.41
N ASN A 219 0.69 -7.73 -11.60
CA ASN A 219 -0.37 -8.39 -10.84
C ASN A 219 0.17 -9.52 -9.95
N GLN A 220 1.39 -9.35 -9.44
CA GLN A 220 2.11 -10.29 -8.58
C GLN A 220 2.48 -11.62 -9.29
N ASP A 221 2.50 -11.60 -10.62
CA ASP A 221 2.98 -12.70 -11.48
C ASP A 221 4.47 -12.49 -11.79
N TYR A 222 5.31 -13.37 -11.27
CA TYR A 222 6.77 -13.30 -11.41
C TYR A 222 7.24 -13.46 -12.87
N ALA A 223 6.54 -14.27 -13.69
CA ALA A 223 6.86 -14.41 -15.09
C ALA A 223 6.57 -13.13 -15.87
N ARG A 224 5.44 -12.49 -15.57
CA ARG A 224 5.08 -11.17 -16.10
C ARG A 224 6.03 -10.09 -15.63
N ALA A 225 6.44 -10.09 -14.37
CA ALA A 225 7.41 -9.14 -13.84
C ALA A 225 8.74 -9.21 -14.58
N ARG A 226 9.24 -10.44 -14.84
CA ARG A 226 10.45 -10.68 -15.66
C ARG A 226 10.28 -10.17 -17.08
N SER A 227 9.22 -10.58 -17.77
CA SER A 227 8.92 -10.14 -19.13
C SER A 227 8.76 -8.62 -19.24
N ASN A 228 8.13 -7.99 -18.26
CA ASN A 228 8.05 -6.52 -18.20
C ASN A 228 9.43 -5.87 -18.15
N ALA A 229 10.37 -6.42 -17.36
CA ALA A 229 11.73 -5.87 -17.25
C ALA A 229 12.49 -6.01 -18.57
N GLU A 230 12.45 -7.20 -19.22
CA GLU A 230 13.10 -7.46 -20.50
C GLU A 230 12.53 -6.56 -21.62
N ASN A 231 11.21 -6.44 -21.70
CA ASN A 231 10.53 -5.58 -22.67
C ASN A 231 10.88 -4.09 -22.50
N VAL A 232 11.02 -3.62 -21.27
CA VAL A 232 11.39 -2.22 -21.00
C VAL A 232 12.82 -1.94 -21.43
N ILE A 233 13.77 -2.85 -21.19
CA ILE A 233 15.15 -2.69 -21.69
C ILE A 233 15.16 -2.57 -23.22
N SER A 234 14.43 -3.44 -23.90
CA SER A 234 14.34 -3.44 -25.38
C SER A 234 13.66 -2.18 -25.93
N ALA A 235 12.63 -1.67 -25.26
CA ALA A 235 11.83 -0.53 -25.71
C ALA A 235 12.49 0.83 -25.45
N PHE A 236 13.40 0.92 -24.47
CA PHE A 236 14.02 2.17 -24.05
C PHE A 236 15.57 2.08 -24.08
N PRO A 237 16.22 2.28 -25.24
CA PRO A 237 17.67 2.15 -25.39
C PRO A 237 18.50 3.10 -24.50
N HIS A 238 17.87 4.19 -24.01
CA HIS A 238 18.50 5.17 -23.13
C HIS A 238 18.08 5.01 -21.66
N LEU A 239 17.51 3.84 -21.31
CA LEU A 239 17.10 3.56 -19.93
C LEU A 239 18.31 3.67 -18.99
N SER A 240 18.17 4.45 -17.93
CA SER A 240 19.25 4.74 -16.99
C SER A 240 19.08 3.99 -15.66
N LEU A 241 17.80 3.71 -15.25
CA LEU A 241 17.53 3.07 -13.98
C LEU A 241 16.20 2.30 -14.02
N MET A 242 16.19 1.13 -13.37
CA MET A 242 15.01 0.33 -13.08
C MET A 242 14.73 0.36 -11.58
N CYS A 243 13.47 0.62 -11.22
CA CYS A 243 13.04 0.79 -9.84
C CYS A 243 11.91 -0.19 -9.51
N GLY A 244 12.18 -1.17 -8.63
CA GLY A 244 11.17 -2.10 -8.11
C GLY A 244 10.51 -1.55 -6.85
N LEU A 245 9.17 -1.57 -6.77
CA LEU A 245 8.41 -1.10 -5.61
C LEU A 245 7.92 -2.22 -4.69
N TYR A 246 7.99 -3.48 -5.12
CA TYR A 246 7.71 -4.67 -4.30
C TYR A 246 8.97 -5.52 -4.16
N SER A 247 8.98 -6.41 -3.17
CA SER A 247 10.17 -7.15 -2.73
C SER A 247 10.88 -7.95 -3.84
N TYR A 248 10.14 -8.51 -4.79
CA TYR A 248 10.66 -9.33 -5.89
C TYR A 248 11.02 -8.52 -7.15
N ASN A 249 10.43 -7.33 -7.34
CA ASN A 249 10.60 -6.58 -8.59
C ASN A 249 12.06 -6.17 -8.84
N GLY A 250 12.80 -5.80 -7.79
CA GLY A 250 14.20 -5.38 -7.91
C GLY A 250 15.10 -6.49 -8.39
N ALA A 251 15.00 -7.69 -7.82
CA ALA A 251 15.79 -8.86 -8.22
C ALA A 251 15.46 -9.31 -9.64
N LEU A 252 14.19 -9.30 -10.04
CA LEU A 252 13.79 -9.63 -11.41
C LEU A 252 14.29 -8.61 -12.44
N ALA A 253 14.25 -7.30 -12.08
CA ALA A 253 14.83 -6.24 -12.90
C ALA A 253 16.35 -6.41 -13.04
N ALA A 254 17.07 -6.70 -11.95
CA ALA A 254 18.50 -6.96 -11.95
C ALA A 254 18.89 -8.17 -12.80
N SER A 255 18.08 -9.24 -12.73
CA SER A 255 18.25 -10.42 -13.58
C SER A 255 18.12 -10.08 -15.08
N ALA A 256 17.13 -9.25 -15.46
CA ALA A 256 16.97 -8.79 -16.84
C ALA A 256 18.15 -7.92 -17.32
N VAL A 257 18.62 -6.99 -16.47
CA VAL A 257 19.81 -6.15 -16.74
C VAL A 257 21.06 -7.01 -16.93
N LYS A 258 21.23 -8.05 -16.11
CA LYS A 258 22.35 -9.01 -16.24
C LYS A 258 22.27 -9.77 -17.56
N ALA A 259 21.10 -10.28 -17.91
CA ALA A 259 20.88 -11.04 -19.15
C ALA A 259 21.12 -10.19 -20.41
N ALA A 260 20.77 -8.90 -20.37
CA ALA A 260 21.02 -7.95 -21.45
C ALA A 260 22.51 -7.51 -21.57
N GLY A 261 23.38 -7.85 -20.61
CA GLY A 261 24.76 -7.39 -20.58
C GLY A 261 24.93 -5.91 -20.17
N ASP A 262 23.91 -5.32 -19.57
CA ASP A 262 23.86 -3.88 -19.24
C ASP A 262 24.21 -3.58 -17.77
N LYS A 263 24.86 -4.52 -17.09
CA LYS A 263 25.38 -4.30 -15.74
C LYS A 263 26.26 -3.05 -15.69
N GLY A 264 25.91 -2.13 -14.79
CA GLY A 264 26.61 -0.85 -14.62
C GLY A 264 26.14 0.27 -15.56
N LYS A 265 25.55 -0.03 -16.71
CA LYS A 265 24.92 0.94 -17.58
C LYS A 265 23.51 1.30 -17.05
N ILE A 266 22.68 0.27 -16.80
CA ILE A 266 21.36 0.45 -16.19
C ILE A 266 21.52 0.21 -14.67
N LYS A 267 21.17 1.21 -13.87
CA LYS A 267 21.13 1.09 -12.40
C LYS A 267 19.89 0.36 -11.95
N VAL A 268 19.94 -0.32 -10.81
CA VAL A 268 18.76 -0.95 -10.22
C VAL A 268 18.62 -0.53 -8.76
N ILE A 269 17.42 -0.09 -8.38
CA ILE A 269 17.03 0.15 -6.99
C ILE A 269 15.81 -0.72 -6.67
N ALA A 270 15.84 -1.34 -5.50
CA ALA A 270 14.85 -2.31 -5.06
C ALA A 270 14.05 -1.83 -3.85
N PHE A 271 13.04 -2.62 -3.51
CA PHE A 271 12.34 -2.53 -2.23
C PHE A 271 12.47 -3.86 -1.49
N ASP A 272 12.55 -3.78 -0.16
CA ASP A 272 12.66 -4.90 0.78
C ASP A 272 13.95 -5.71 0.71
N GLN A 273 13.98 -6.77 1.54
CA GLN A 273 15.15 -7.60 1.81
C GLN A 273 15.02 -9.02 1.26
N ASP A 274 14.44 -9.15 0.07
CA ASP A 274 14.43 -10.48 -0.58
C ASP A 274 15.86 -11.04 -0.66
N PRO A 275 16.09 -12.34 -0.42
CA PRO A 275 17.43 -12.93 -0.46
C PRO A 275 18.20 -12.64 -1.74
N ASP A 276 17.52 -12.70 -2.90
CA ASP A 276 18.13 -12.39 -4.19
C ASP A 276 18.53 -10.91 -4.28
N THR A 277 17.68 -10.01 -3.75
CA THR A 277 18.00 -8.57 -3.67
C THR A 277 19.27 -8.30 -2.85
N LEU A 278 19.40 -8.93 -1.68
CA LEU A 278 20.61 -8.77 -0.86
C LEU A 278 21.86 -9.37 -1.52
N GLN A 279 21.71 -10.51 -2.19
CA GLN A 279 22.79 -11.11 -2.97
C GLN A 279 23.21 -10.24 -4.16
N ASP A 280 22.24 -9.62 -4.84
CA ASP A 280 22.52 -8.74 -5.98
C ASP A 280 23.14 -7.41 -5.55
N ILE A 281 22.91 -6.94 -4.33
CA ILE A 281 23.67 -5.82 -3.75
C ILE A 281 25.14 -6.22 -3.55
N LYS A 282 25.43 -7.43 -3.06
CA LYS A 282 26.82 -7.93 -2.89
C LYS A 282 27.56 -7.99 -4.22
N THR A 283 26.88 -8.39 -5.29
CA THR A 283 27.48 -8.51 -6.62
C THR A 283 27.48 -7.20 -7.41
N GLY A 284 26.87 -6.14 -6.88
CA GLY A 284 26.74 -4.83 -7.54
C GLY A 284 25.77 -4.79 -8.72
N LEU A 285 24.86 -5.76 -8.82
CA LEU A 285 23.73 -5.73 -9.79
C LEU A 285 22.64 -4.77 -9.30
N ILE A 286 22.37 -4.76 -7.99
CA ILE A 286 21.46 -3.79 -7.35
C ILE A 286 22.29 -2.76 -6.60
N ASN A 287 21.98 -1.47 -6.79
CA ASN A 287 22.71 -0.37 -6.17
C ASN A 287 22.28 -0.12 -4.72
N ALA A 288 20.98 -0.24 -4.44
CA ALA A 288 20.42 -0.11 -3.10
C ALA A 288 19.01 -0.72 -3.04
N THR A 289 18.55 -1.00 -1.83
CA THR A 289 17.16 -1.33 -1.55
C THR A 289 16.61 -0.49 -0.40
N VAL A 290 15.32 -0.15 -0.46
CA VAL A 290 14.57 0.47 0.63
C VAL A 290 13.91 -0.65 1.43
N VAL A 291 14.31 -0.87 2.66
CA VAL A 291 13.78 -1.97 3.48
C VAL A 291 12.81 -1.47 4.54
N GLN A 292 11.74 -2.21 4.73
CA GLN A 292 10.71 -2.05 5.74
C GLN A 292 11.00 -2.92 6.97
N ASN A 293 10.04 -3.03 7.87
CA ASN A 293 10.16 -3.88 9.06
C ASN A 293 8.97 -4.84 9.19
N PRO A 294 8.82 -5.80 8.26
CA PRO A 294 7.69 -6.73 8.28
C PRO A 294 7.61 -7.57 9.55
N PHE A 295 8.73 -7.90 10.19
CA PHE A 295 8.71 -8.56 11.50
C PHE A 295 7.93 -7.75 12.54
N MET A 296 8.20 -6.45 12.64
CA MET A 296 7.47 -5.58 13.56
C MET A 296 6.02 -5.37 13.14
N GLU A 297 5.72 -5.39 11.86
CA GLU A 297 4.35 -5.35 11.35
C GLU A 297 3.55 -6.55 11.85
N GLY A 298 4.08 -7.77 11.74
CA GLY A 298 3.45 -8.96 12.27
C GLY A 298 3.28 -8.93 13.78
N TYR A 299 4.36 -8.65 14.52
CA TYR A 299 4.33 -8.62 15.98
C TYR A 299 3.39 -7.56 16.55
N LEU A 300 3.49 -6.32 16.05
CA LEU A 300 2.70 -5.20 16.55
C LEU A 300 1.22 -5.33 16.19
N SER A 301 0.90 -5.86 15.00
CA SER A 301 -0.48 -6.09 14.60
C SER A 301 -1.21 -6.99 15.60
N CYS A 302 -0.61 -8.13 15.96
CA CYS A 302 -1.15 -9.04 16.95
C CYS A 302 -1.25 -8.41 18.36
N LYS A 303 -0.19 -7.65 18.75
CA LYS A 303 -0.17 -6.93 20.04
C LYS A 303 -1.29 -5.89 20.13
N TYR A 304 -1.48 -5.08 19.08
CA TYR A 304 -2.53 -4.06 19.09
C TYR A 304 -3.92 -4.68 19.02
N LEU A 305 -4.15 -5.70 18.18
CA LEU A 305 -5.43 -6.42 18.15
C LEU A 305 -5.81 -6.98 19.52
N ARG A 306 -4.88 -7.68 20.19
CA ARG A 306 -5.10 -8.16 21.57
C ARG A 306 -5.48 -7.03 22.51
N ASN A 307 -4.76 -5.90 22.45
CA ASN A 307 -5.00 -4.78 23.34
C ASN A 307 -6.35 -4.09 23.03
N ILE A 308 -6.74 -3.99 21.74
CA ILE A 308 -8.04 -3.45 21.31
C ILE A 308 -9.15 -4.36 21.79
N CYS A 309 -9.01 -5.70 21.68
CA CYS A 309 -9.96 -6.66 22.22
C CYS A 309 -10.17 -6.50 23.73
N ALA A 310 -9.14 -6.10 24.47
CA ALA A 310 -9.21 -5.92 25.92
C ALA A 310 -9.68 -4.52 26.35
N ASN A 311 -9.31 -3.45 25.61
CA ASN A 311 -9.42 -2.06 26.06
C ASN A 311 -10.14 -1.13 25.07
N GLY A 312 -10.60 -1.65 23.95
CA GLY A 312 -11.28 -0.88 22.89
C GLY A 312 -10.41 0.25 22.32
N MET A 313 -11.03 1.38 22.03
CA MET A 313 -10.36 2.54 21.43
C MET A 313 -9.24 3.14 22.29
N LYS A 314 -9.20 2.87 23.59
CA LYS A 314 -8.08 3.30 24.45
C LYS A 314 -6.74 2.68 24.05
N ALA A 315 -6.76 1.55 23.33
CA ALA A 315 -5.57 0.89 22.81
C ALA A 315 -5.12 1.41 21.45
N VAL A 316 -5.93 2.23 20.77
CA VAL A 316 -5.61 2.82 19.46
C VAL A 316 -4.84 4.13 19.68
N PRO A 317 -3.66 4.32 19.07
CA PRO A 317 -2.89 5.55 19.22
C PRO A 317 -3.56 6.74 18.50
N THR A 318 -3.16 7.93 18.86
CA THR A 318 -3.56 9.16 18.16
C THR A 318 -2.29 9.85 17.61
N PRO A 319 -2.13 9.99 16.29
CA PRO A 319 -3.02 9.48 15.23
C PRO A 319 -3.07 7.94 15.18
N ALA A 320 -4.12 7.40 14.57
CA ALA A 320 -4.37 5.96 14.49
C ALA A 320 -3.42 5.23 13.49
N ASN A 321 -2.12 5.46 13.65
CA ASN A 321 -1.04 4.90 12.84
C ASN A 321 0.14 4.51 13.74
N VAL A 322 0.84 3.44 13.35
CA VAL A 322 2.14 3.06 13.92
C VAL A 322 3.12 2.88 12.76
N ASP A 323 4.12 3.77 12.68
CA ASP A 323 5.20 3.67 11.70
C ASP A 323 6.21 2.62 12.16
N THR A 324 6.44 1.61 11.32
CA THR A 324 7.45 0.57 11.57
C THR A 324 8.84 0.96 11.09
N GLY A 325 8.95 2.13 10.43
CA GLY A 325 10.18 2.69 9.90
C GLY A 325 10.60 2.10 8.56
N VAL A 326 11.59 2.75 7.97
CA VAL A 326 12.19 2.38 6.68
C VAL A 326 13.64 2.85 6.63
N GLN A 327 14.52 2.12 5.95
CA GLN A 327 15.94 2.49 5.78
C GLN A 327 16.47 2.06 4.41
N ILE A 328 17.56 2.72 3.95
CA ILE A 328 18.33 2.28 2.79
C ILE A 328 19.33 1.21 3.21
N VAL A 329 19.41 0.14 2.41
CA VAL A 329 20.48 -0.86 2.46
C VAL A 329 21.22 -0.83 1.13
N ASP A 330 22.52 -0.61 1.19
CA ASP A 330 23.46 -0.61 0.07
C ASP A 330 24.72 -1.43 0.44
N ALA A 331 25.68 -1.52 -0.46
CA ALA A 331 26.92 -2.28 -0.21
C ALA A 331 27.68 -1.84 1.04
N LYS A 332 27.52 -0.58 1.51
CA LYS A 332 28.26 -0.05 2.66
C LYS A 332 27.73 -0.56 4.00
N ASN A 333 26.43 -0.81 4.10
CA ASN A 333 25.78 -1.21 5.36
C ASN A 333 25.17 -2.61 5.33
N LEU A 334 25.22 -3.31 4.20
CA LEU A 334 24.61 -4.62 3.99
C LEU A 334 25.02 -5.65 5.06
N VAL A 335 26.31 -5.78 5.36
CA VAL A 335 26.81 -6.77 6.33
C VAL A 335 26.23 -6.54 7.73
N VAL A 336 26.12 -5.27 8.14
CA VAL A 336 25.51 -4.89 9.43
C VAL A 336 24.01 -5.20 9.42
N TYR A 337 23.36 -4.90 8.31
CA TYR A 337 21.93 -5.20 8.11
C TYR A 337 21.64 -6.70 8.18
N GLU A 338 22.40 -7.54 7.46
CA GLU A 338 22.22 -9.00 7.46
C GLU A 338 22.40 -9.61 8.85
N LYS A 339 23.37 -9.14 9.64
CA LYS A 339 23.54 -9.59 11.03
C LYS A 339 22.32 -9.26 11.89
N LYS A 340 21.74 -8.06 11.73
CA LYS A 340 20.50 -7.65 12.42
C LYS A 340 19.32 -8.51 11.99
N LEU A 341 19.18 -8.74 10.70
CA LEU A 341 18.11 -9.56 10.11
C LEU A 341 18.17 -11.02 10.63
N ALA A 342 19.36 -11.62 10.61
CA ALA A 342 19.58 -12.98 11.13
C ALA A 342 19.21 -13.09 12.62
N LYS A 343 19.58 -12.09 13.45
CA LYS A 343 19.19 -12.04 14.86
C LYS A 343 17.67 -11.96 15.05
N MET A 344 16.98 -11.16 14.24
CA MET A 344 15.52 -11.06 14.28
C MET A 344 14.85 -12.39 13.90
N MET A 345 15.37 -13.08 12.88
CA MET A 345 14.84 -14.37 12.43
C MET A 345 15.16 -15.53 13.38
N ALA A 346 16.26 -15.46 14.13
CA ALA A 346 16.63 -16.48 15.14
C ALA A 346 15.80 -16.39 16.43
N SER A 347 15.08 -15.29 16.67
CA SER A 347 14.20 -15.13 17.84
C SER A 347 12.83 -15.83 17.69
N LYS A 348 12.74 -16.81 16.79
CA LYS A 348 11.56 -17.65 16.51
C LYS A 348 11.13 -18.50 17.68
#